data_edc0c57b6e7fc77f4c958e250f35ec5b
#
_entry.id   edc0c57b6e7fc77f4c958e250f35ec5b
#
_cell.length_a   1.000
_cell.length_b   1.000
_cell.length_c   1.000
_cell.angle_alpha   90.00
_cell.angle_beta   90.00
_cell.angle_gamma   90.00
#
_symmetry.space_group_name_H-M   'P 1'
#
loop_
_entity.id
_entity.type
_entity.pdbx_description
1 polymer ?
#
loop_
_entity_poly.entity_id
_entity_poly.type
_entity_poly.pdbx_seq_one_letter_code
_entity_poly.pdbx_strand_id
1 'polypeptide(L)'
;MEVRRLPAAVLAAAHDRRGGATEVAARAIDGLLEVAGDRSLLEEAVAVLLAGQPAMAPLWHLAEAARGPDPPAALRELRRRLDQDAGAAVAAAAGWLRRHLAGRPGAVATVSHSSLVEQVLASLAPAAAPAGPVVALVGTDGIGPAAFLNAAGTGELAARLPTLVVATAIKLVPAEVFAALAGPGFEAVPLDAVTAVVIGDQVVSPTEAGRRARDR
;
A
#
# COMPACT_ATOMS: atom_id res chain seq x y z
N MET A 1 1.40 30.09 -27.42
CA MET A 1 2.23 29.15 -26.63
C MET A 1 1.29 28.59 -25.56
N GLU A 2 0.85 27.36 -25.75
CA GLU A 2 -0.06 26.70 -24.82
C GLU A 2 0.70 26.42 -23.51
N VAL A 3 0.16 26.90 -22.38
CA VAL A 3 0.76 26.65 -21.07
C VAL A 3 0.57 25.16 -20.78
N ARG A 4 1.64 24.37 -20.89
CA ARG A 4 1.64 22.96 -20.49
C ARG A 4 1.32 22.87 -18.99
N ARG A 5 0.23 22.21 -18.66
CA ARG A 5 -0.22 22.02 -17.26
C ARG A 5 -0.16 20.56 -16.91
N LEU A 6 0.24 20.30 -15.67
CA LEU A 6 0.16 18.95 -15.10
C LEU A 6 -1.30 18.46 -15.08
N PRO A 7 -1.54 17.16 -15.35
CA PRO A 7 -2.86 16.57 -15.25
C PRO A 7 -3.48 16.76 -13.86
N ALA A 8 -4.79 17.02 -13.83
CA ALA A 8 -5.52 17.17 -12.58
C ALA A 8 -5.40 15.93 -11.67
N ALA A 9 -5.35 14.73 -12.26
CA ALA A 9 -5.17 13.48 -11.53
C ALA A 9 -3.81 13.40 -10.82
N VAL A 10 -2.72 13.92 -11.42
CA VAL A 10 -1.39 14.01 -10.78
C VAL A 10 -1.45 14.92 -9.56
N LEU A 11 -2.02 16.12 -9.72
CA LEU A 11 -2.14 17.08 -8.63
C LEU A 11 -3.03 16.55 -7.50
N ALA A 12 -4.16 15.93 -7.86
CA ALA A 12 -5.06 15.30 -6.89
C ALA A 12 -4.36 14.18 -6.11
N ALA A 13 -3.59 13.31 -6.78
CA ALA A 13 -2.83 12.24 -6.13
C ALA A 13 -1.73 12.80 -5.22
N ALA A 14 -0.98 13.82 -5.66
CA ALA A 14 0.09 14.44 -4.86
C ALA A 14 -0.43 15.12 -3.58
N HIS A 15 -1.64 15.69 -3.61
CA HIS A 15 -2.24 16.40 -2.48
C HIS A 15 -3.23 15.56 -1.68
N ASP A 16 -3.47 14.31 -2.05
CA ASP A 16 -4.39 13.43 -1.31
C ASP A 16 -3.83 13.15 0.11
N ARG A 17 -4.65 13.42 1.13
CA ARG A 17 -4.34 13.18 2.55
C ARG A 17 -5.29 12.17 3.19
N ARG A 18 -6.15 11.55 2.40
CA ARG A 18 -7.20 10.64 2.87
C ARG A 18 -7.15 9.27 2.22
N GLY A 19 -6.80 9.21 0.93
CA GLY A 19 -6.72 7.97 0.16
C GLY A 19 -5.57 7.09 0.62
N GLY A 20 -5.79 5.78 0.61
CA GLY A 20 -4.73 4.80 0.85
C GLY A 20 -3.73 4.74 -0.32
N ALA A 21 -2.49 4.27 -0.06
CA ALA A 21 -1.42 4.23 -1.06
C ALA A 21 -1.81 3.51 -2.37
N THR A 22 -2.68 2.50 -2.32
CA THR A 22 -3.19 1.80 -3.51
C THR A 22 -4.06 2.70 -4.39
N GLU A 23 -4.95 3.48 -3.79
CA GLU A 23 -5.82 4.44 -4.49
C GLU A 23 -5.04 5.61 -5.07
N VAL A 24 -4.13 6.17 -4.27
CA VAL A 24 -3.25 7.27 -4.71
C VAL A 24 -2.39 6.81 -5.89
N ALA A 25 -1.81 5.60 -5.84
CA ALA A 25 -1.04 5.04 -6.93
C ALA A 25 -1.88 4.84 -8.20
N ALA A 26 -3.10 4.32 -8.08
CA ALA A 26 -4.00 4.15 -9.23
C ALA A 26 -4.30 5.47 -9.92
N ARG A 27 -4.67 6.51 -9.16
CA ARG A 27 -4.93 7.86 -9.66
C ARG A 27 -3.67 8.51 -10.26
N ALA A 28 -2.51 8.30 -9.63
CA ALA A 28 -1.23 8.78 -10.15
C ALA A 28 -0.91 8.15 -11.52
N ILE A 29 -1.11 6.83 -11.67
CA ILE A 29 -0.91 6.15 -12.96
C ILE A 29 -1.81 6.75 -14.04
N ASP A 30 -3.08 6.97 -13.75
CA ASP A 30 -4.03 7.54 -14.71
C ASP A 30 -3.52 8.92 -15.18
N GLY A 31 -3.09 9.79 -14.28
CA GLY A 31 -2.53 11.09 -14.62
C GLY A 31 -1.19 11.03 -15.35
N LEU A 32 -0.28 10.10 -14.98
CA LEU A 32 0.99 9.94 -15.70
C LEU A 32 0.78 9.44 -17.14
N LEU A 33 -0.23 8.61 -17.39
CA LEU A 33 -0.57 8.12 -18.72
C LEU A 33 -1.04 9.25 -19.66
N GLU A 34 -1.68 10.31 -19.13
CA GLU A 34 -2.07 11.48 -19.93
C GLU A 34 -0.86 12.25 -20.52
N VAL A 35 0.29 12.18 -19.84
CA VAL A 35 1.51 12.91 -20.22
C VAL A 35 2.66 12.00 -20.62
N ALA A 36 2.46 10.69 -20.70
CA ALA A 36 3.50 9.71 -20.96
C ALA A 36 4.18 9.85 -22.33
N GLY A 37 3.57 10.58 -23.29
CA GLY A 37 4.15 10.94 -24.56
C GLY A 37 5.07 12.18 -24.55
N ASP A 38 5.08 12.94 -23.45
CA ASP A 38 5.93 14.12 -23.25
C ASP A 38 6.91 13.87 -22.11
N ARG A 39 8.16 13.56 -22.44
CA ARG A 39 9.20 13.18 -21.47
C ARG A 39 9.39 14.21 -20.37
N SER A 40 9.45 15.50 -20.73
CA SER A 40 9.68 16.59 -19.76
C SER A 40 8.52 16.75 -18.79
N LEU A 41 7.28 16.69 -19.30
CA LEU A 41 6.10 16.82 -18.48
C LEU A 41 5.87 15.56 -17.58
N LEU A 42 6.24 14.38 -18.10
CA LEU A 42 6.21 13.14 -17.32
C LEU A 42 7.20 13.20 -16.12
N GLU A 43 8.42 13.70 -16.36
CA GLU A 43 9.43 13.86 -15.29
C GLU A 43 8.99 14.88 -14.25
N GLU A 44 8.39 15.99 -14.66
CA GLU A 44 7.79 16.98 -13.73
C GLU A 44 6.65 16.38 -12.92
N ALA A 45 5.74 15.63 -13.56
CA ALA A 45 4.62 14.96 -12.89
C ALA A 45 5.11 13.96 -11.83
N VAL A 46 6.12 13.15 -12.14
CA VAL A 46 6.74 12.22 -11.19
C VAL A 46 7.36 12.96 -10.01
N ALA A 47 8.09 14.06 -10.26
CA ALA A 47 8.69 14.85 -9.18
C ALA A 47 7.64 15.41 -8.22
N VAL A 48 6.53 15.93 -8.75
CA VAL A 48 5.41 16.44 -7.95
C VAL A 48 4.76 15.34 -7.11
N LEU A 49 4.55 14.15 -7.66
CA LEU A 49 4.00 13.01 -6.92
C LEU A 49 4.91 12.58 -5.76
N LEU A 50 6.22 12.39 -6.02
CA LEU A 50 7.18 11.99 -4.98
C LEU A 50 7.31 13.03 -3.88
N ALA A 51 7.32 14.31 -4.21
CA ALA A 51 7.35 15.40 -3.24
C ALA A 51 6.05 15.49 -2.41
N GLY A 52 4.91 15.23 -3.04
CA GLY A 52 3.61 15.28 -2.40
C GLY A 52 3.31 14.11 -1.46
N GLN A 53 3.85 12.93 -1.76
CA GLN A 53 3.58 11.66 -1.07
C GLN A 53 4.87 10.88 -0.75
N PRO A 54 5.79 11.45 0.04
CA PRO A 54 7.12 10.85 0.26
C PRO A 54 7.10 9.54 1.06
N ALA A 55 5.98 9.21 1.71
CA ALA A 55 5.82 7.98 2.48
C ALA A 55 5.31 6.77 1.65
N MET A 56 4.93 6.98 0.39
CA MET A 56 4.24 5.96 -0.42
C MET A 56 5.17 5.21 -1.37
N ALA A 57 5.55 3.98 -1.00
CA ALA A 57 6.38 3.09 -1.82
C ALA A 57 5.88 2.87 -3.26
N PRO A 58 4.56 2.76 -3.55
CA PRO A 58 4.09 2.61 -4.91
C PRO A 58 4.59 3.70 -5.88
N LEU A 59 4.76 4.93 -5.40
CA LEU A 59 5.20 6.04 -6.27
C LEU A 59 6.66 5.89 -6.72
N TRP A 60 7.49 5.18 -5.96
CA TRP A 60 8.83 4.83 -6.41
C TRP A 60 8.78 3.92 -7.66
N HIS A 61 7.93 2.90 -7.66
CA HIS A 61 7.75 2.02 -8.83
C HIS A 61 7.18 2.75 -10.04
N LEU A 62 6.31 3.75 -9.83
CA LEU A 62 5.82 4.62 -10.90
C LEU A 62 6.97 5.46 -11.48
N ALA A 63 7.83 5.99 -10.63
CA ALA A 63 9.00 6.74 -11.06
C ALA A 63 9.97 5.89 -11.89
N GLU A 64 10.22 4.64 -11.49
CA GLU A 64 11.03 3.69 -12.26
C GLU A 64 10.39 3.38 -13.63
N ALA A 65 9.08 3.09 -13.64
CA ALA A 65 8.35 2.86 -14.89
C ALA A 65 8.38 4.06 -15.83
N ALA A 66 8.26 5.28 -15.29
CA ALA A 66 8.32 6.51 -16.06
C ALA A 66 9.71 6.81 -16.66
N ARG A 67 10.78 6.30 -16.03
CA ARG A 67 12.16 6.43 -16.54
C ARG A 67 12.51 5.38 -17.59
N GLY A 68 11.74 4.32 -17.71
CA GLY A 68 11.98 3.21 -18.62
C GLY A 68 11.92 3.60 -20.10
N PRO A 69 12.23 2.66 -21.00
CA PRO A 69 12.25 2.90 -22.45
C PRO A 69 10.84 3.08 -23.05
N ASP A 70 9.82 2.50 -22.44
CA ASP A 70 8.41 2.61 -22.85
C ASP A 70 7.52 2.91 -21.63
N PRO A 71 7.49 4.18 -21.17
CA PRO A 71 6.70 4.56 -20.02
C PRO A 71 5.21 4.24 -20.14
N PRO A 72 4.53 4.48 -21.29
CA PRO A 72 3.12 4.15 -21.42
C PRO A 72 2.81 2.67 -21.21
N ALA A 73 3.62 1.78 -21.77
CA ALA A 73 3.42 0.33 -21.60
C ALA A 73 3.70 -0.11 -20.15
N ALA A 74 4.79 0.37 -19.56
CA ALA A 74 5.16 0.06 -18.18
C ALA A 74 4.09 0.54 -17.17
N LEU A 75 3.57 1.76 -17.33
CA LEU A 75 2.52 2.32 -16.46
C LEU A 75 1.20 1.54 -16.60
N ARG A 76 0.79 1.17 -17.82
CA ARG A 76 -0.42 0.33 -18.02
C ARG A 76 -0.26 -1.04 -17.36
N GLU A 77 0.91 -1.64 -17.48
CA GLU A 77 1.18 -2.94 -16.84
C GLU A 77 1.16 -2.83 -15.30
N LEU A 78 1.73 -1.78 -14.73
CA LEU A 78 1.63 -1.52 -13.29
C LEU A 78 0.19 -1.32 -12.85
N ARG A 79 -0.64 -0.60 -13.63
CA ARG A 79 -2.07 -0.43 -13.31
C ARG A 79 -2.81 -1.75 -13.30
N ARG A 80 -2.60 -2.57 -14.32
CA ARG A 80 -3.23 -3.89 -14.42
C ARG A 80 -2.86 -4.78 -13.25
N ARG A 81 -1.56 -4.81 -12.87
CA ARG A 81 -1.09 -5.59 -11.71
C ARG A 81 -1.66 -5.07 -10.40
N LEU A 82 -1.70 -3.75 -10.22
CA LEU A 82 -2.24 -3.13 -9.03
C LEU A 82 -3.70 -3.52 -8.80
N ASP A 83 -4.52 -3.46 -9.86
CA ASP A 83 -5.94 -3.81 -9.78
C ASP A 83 -6.15 -5.31 -9.49
N GLN A 84 -5.36 -6.19 -10.12
CA GLN A 84 -5.41 -7.64 -9.86
C GLN A 84 -4.97 -7.98 -8.44
N ASP A 85 -3.83 -7.42 -8.00
CA ASP A 85 -3.29 -7.66 -6.66
C ASP A 85 -4.21 -7.15 -5.56
N ALA A 86 -4.89 -6.03 -5.77
CA ALA A 86 -5.79 -5.46 -4.77
C ALA A 86 -6.95 -6.40 -4.45
N GLY A 87 -7.66 -6.91 -5.46
CA GLY A 87 -8.73 -7.87 -5.27
C GLY A 87 -8.26 -9.18 -4.65
N ALA A 88 -7.10 -9.68 -5.09
CA ALA A 88 -6.50 -10.89 -4.56
C ALA A 88 -6.09 -10.74 -3.09
N ALA A 89 -5.50 -9.59 -2.72
CA ALA A 89 -5.11 -9.29 -1.34
C ALA A 89 -6.32 -9.22 -0.40
N VAL A 90 -7.41 -8.60 -0.85
CA VAL A 90 -8.67 -8.56 -0.08
C VAL A 90 -9.20 -9.98 0.17
N ALA A 91 -9.24 -10.83 -0.86
CA ALA A 91 -9.72 -12.20 -0.72
C ALA A 91 -8.83 -13.05 0.22
N ALA A 92 -7.50 -12.94 0.07
CA ALA A 92 -6.54 -13.65 0.92
C ALA A 92 -6.62 -13.21 2.39
N ALA A 93 -6.67 -11.89 2.65
CA ALA A 93 -6.80 -11.34 4.00
C ALA A 93 -8.12 -11.73 4.66
N ALA A 94 -9.24 -11.65 3.94
CA ALA A 94 -10.54 -12.08 4.45
C ALA A 94 -10.56 -13.58 4.78
N GLY A 95 -9.95 -14.42 3.94
CA GLY A 95 -9.79 -15.85 4.18
C GLY A 95 -8.97 -16.14 5.43
N TRP A 96 -7.87 -15.43 5.65
CA TRP A 96 -7.05 -15.56 6.85
C TRP A 96 -7.82 -15.17 8.10
N LEU A 97 -8.51 -14.00 8.07
CA LEU A 97 -9.31 -13.50 9.20
C LEU A 97 -10.44 -14.46 9.56
N ARG A 98 -11.18 -14.98 8.58
CA ARG A 98 -12.26 -15.97 8.85
C ARG A 98 -11.73 -17.19 9.59
N ARG A 99 -10.55 -17.71 9.25
CA ARG A 99 -9.92 -18.83 9.97
C ARG A 99 -9.50 -18.45 11.38
N HIS A 100 -8.95 -17.25 11.58
CA HIS A 100 -8.50 -16.76 12.89
C HIS A 100 -9.63 -16.39 13.82
N LEU A 101 -10.75 -15.93 13.28
CA LEU A 101 -11.96 -15.59 14.03
C LEU A 101 -12.89 -16.79 14.24
N ALA A 102 -12.64 -17.95 13.61
CA ALA A 102 -13.46 -19.13 13.74
C ALA A 102 -13.58 -19.58 15.20
N GLY A 103 -14.82 -19.57 15.72
CA GLY A 103 -15.11 -19.93 17.12
C GLY A 103 -14.63 -18.91 18.17
N ARG A 104 -14.17 -17.74 17.76
CA ARG A 104 -13.76 -16.64 18.65
C ARG A 104 -14.66 -15.43 18.40
N PRO A 105 -15.66 -15.17 19.26
CA PRO A 105 -16.40 -13.92 19.16
C PRO A 105 -15.46 -12.76 19.46
N GLY A 106 -15.23 -11.87 18.49
CA GLY A 106 -14.34 -10.73 18.66
C GLY A 106 -14.33 -9.81 17.45
N ALA A 107 -13.89 -8.58 17.67
CA ALA A 107 -13.77 -7.55 16.65
C ALA A 107 -12.39 -7.55 16.02
N VAL A 108 -12.30 -7.00 14.81
CA VAL A 108 -11.04 -6.64 14.13
C VAL A 108 -10.73 -5.19 14.47
N ALA A 109 -9.53 -4.93 15.04
CA ALA A 109 -9.03 -3.58 15.25
C ALA A 109 -8.24 -3.09 14.03
N THR A 110 -8.26 -1.78 13.77
CA THR A 110 -7.43 -1.12 12.78
C THR A 110 -7.09 0.30 13.22
N VAL A 111 -6.00 0.85 12.71
CA VAL A 111 -5.55 2.24 13.02
C VAL A 111 -5.44 3.12 11.78
N SER A 112 -5.67 2.60 10.59
CA SER A 112 -5.45 3.37 9.36
C SER A 112 -6.64 3.30 8.40
N HIS A 113 -6.80 4.37 7.62
CA HIS A 113 -7.72 4.42 6.48
C HIS A 113 -7.04 3.81 5.25
N SER A 114 -7.11 2.49 5.10
CA SER A 114 -6.64 1.78 3.93
C SER A 114 -7.82 1.21 3.17
N SER A 115 -7.95 1.54 1.89
CA SER A 115 -9.02 1.00 1.04
C SER A 115 -9.02 -0.54 0.99
N LEU A 116 -7.85 -1.18 1.07
CA LEU A 116 -7.77 -2.63 1.18
C LEU A 116 -8.35 -3.13 2.52
N VAL A 117 -8.02 -2.46 3.64
CA VAL A 117 -8.55 -2.79 4.96
C VAL A 117 -10.07 -2.64 4.98
N GLU A 118 -10.59 -1.54 4.47
CA GLU A 118 -12.03 -1.28 4.39
C GLU A 118 -12.76 -2.35 3.57
N GLN A 119 -12.23 -2.72 2.41
CA GLN A 119 -12.79 -3.79 1.57
C GLN A 119 -12.74 -5.16 2.26
N VAL A 120 -11.64 -5.49 2.96
CA VAL A 120 -11.56 -6.72 3.75
C VAL A 120 -12.63 -6.74 4.83
N LEU A 121 -12.75 -5.66 5.63
CA LEU A 121 -13.75 -5.55 6.69
C LEU A 121 -15.18 -5.64 6.13
N ALA A 122 -15.46 -4.98 5.01
CA ALA A 122 -16.75 -5.06 4.34
C ALA A 122 -17.10 -6.47 3.82
N SER A 123 -16.09 -7.31 3.54
CA SER A 123 -16.26 -8.69 3.08
C SER A 123 -16.48 -9.71 4.22
N LEU A 124 -16.29 -9.29 5.48
CA LEU A 124 -16.55 -10.11 6.65
C LEU A 124 -18.01 -9.98 7.05
N ALA A 125 -18.63 -11.10 7.47
CA ALA A 125 -19.97 -11.04 8.05
C ALA A 125 -19.93 -10.18 9.33
N PRO A 126 -20.98 -9.37 9.61
CA PRO A 126 -21.05 -8.63 10.86
C PRO A 126 -20.94 -9.59 12.04
N ALA A 127 -20.00 -9.30 12.94
CA ALA A 127 -19.84 -10.08 14.17
C ALA A 127 -21.08 -9.89 15.06
N ALA A 128 -21.59 -10.98 15.62
CA ALA A 128 -22.50 -10.90 16.76
C ALA A 128 -21.79 -10.12 17.89
N ALA A 129 -22.53 -9.27 18.63
CA ALA A 129 -22.09 -8.28 19.60
C ALA A 129 -20.67 -8.49 20.20
N PRO A 130 -19.78 -7.50 20.10
CA PRO A 130 -18.36 -7.70 20.26
C PRO A 130 -17.95 -7.91 21.72
N ALA A 131 -17.39 -9.06 22.02
CA ALA A 131 -16.26 -9.10 22.94
C ALA A 131 -15.11 -8.34 22.26
N GLY A 132 -14.33 -7.51 22.96
CA GLY A 132 -13.33 -6.60 22.41
C GLY A 132 -12.44 -7.13 21.27
N PRO A 133 -11.54 -6.35 20.70
CA PRO A 133 -10.74 -6.76 19.56
C PRO A 133 -9.80 -7.92 19.90
N VAL A 134 -9.76 -8.93 19.02
CA VAL A 134 -8.96 -10.15 19.19
C VAL A 134 -7.87 -10.30 18.12
N VAL A 135 -7.91 -9.48 17.07
CA VAL A 135 -6.97 -9.46 15.97
C VAL A 135 -6.91 -8.04 15.39
N ALA A 136 -5.74 -7.64 14.90
CA ALA A 136 -5.58 -6.40 14.15
C ALA A 136 -5.44 -6.67 12.66
N LEU A 137 -6.04 -5.81 11.84
CA LEU A 137 -5.85 -5.74 10.39
C LEU A 137 -5.35 -4.34 10.05
N VAL A 138 -4.19 -4.24 9.44
CA VAL A 138 -3.59 -2.96 9.06
C VAL A 138 -3.15 -2.96 7.60
N GLY A 139 -3.21 -1.79 6.97
CA GLY A 139 -2.58 -1.54 5.68
C GLY A 139 -1.09 -1.29 5.84
N THR A 140 -0.47 -0.85 4.75
CA THR A 140 0.91 -0.32 4.75
C THR A 140 1.11 0.61 3.56
N ASP A 141 2.03 1.55 3.70
CA ASP A 141 2.47 2.47 2.64
C ASP A 141 3.76 1.99 1.97
N GLY A 142 4.50 1.09 2.62
CA GLY A 142 5.69 0.45 2.07
C GLY A 142 6.18 -0.68 2.96
N ILE A 143 6.76 -1.72 2.35
CA ILE A 143 7.38 -2.86 3.03
C ILE A 143 8.82 -2.95 2.58
N GLY A 144 9.74 -2.77 3.54
CA GLY A 144 11.17 -2.99 3.38
C GLY A 144 11.63 -4.35 3.92
N PRO A 145 12.93 -4.62 3.91
CA PRO A 145 13.50 -5.90 4.33
C PRO A 145 13.28 -6.26 5.82
N ALA A 146 13.14 -5.27 6.70
CA ALA A 146 13.06 -5.48 8.15
C ALA A 146 11.81 -4.88 8.80
N ALA A 147 11.15 -3.94 8.11
CA ALA A 147 10.02 -3.18 8.66
C ALA A 147 9.02 -2.82 7.57
N PHE A 148 7.83 -2.41 7.97
CA PHE A 148 6.85 -1.78 7.10
C PHE A 148 6.45 -0.40 7.63
N LEU A 149 6.06 0.50 6.74
CA LEU A 149 5.63 1.85 7.07
C LEU A 149 4.10 1.92 7.10
N ASN A 150 3.54 2.45 8.18
CA ASN A 150 2.11 2.68 8.29
C ASN A 150 1.82 3.85 9.25
N ALA A 151 0.54 4.19 9.41
CA ALA A 151 0.10 5.24 10.34
C ALA A 151 0.58 4.99 11.77
N ALA A 152 0.92 6.05 12.48
CA ALA A 152 1.32 6.01 13.89
C ALA A 152 0.24 5.33 14.77
N GLY A 153 0.66 4.53 15.75
CA GLY A 153 -0.17 3.67 16.58
C GLY A 153 -0.29 2.22 16.07
N THR A 154 0.25 1.93 14.89
CA THR A 154 0.30 0.56 14.35
C THR A 154 1.19 -0.35 15.21
N GLY A 155 2.35 0.13 15.64
CA GLY A 155 3.28 -0.62 16.50
C GLY A 155 2.67 -0.93 17.85
N GLU A 156 1.96 0.02 18.47
CA GLU A 156 1.23 -0.22 19.73
C GLU A 156 0.14 -1.28 19.55
N LEU A 157 -0.59 -1.21 18.44
CA LEU A 157 -1.63 -2.20 18.12
C LEU A 157 -1.03 -3.59 17.91
N ALA A 158 0.08 -3.68 17.17
CA ALA A 158 0.79 -4.94 16.89
C ALA A 158 1.41 -5.57 18.15
N ALA A 159 1.85 -4.76 19.11
CA ALA A 159 2.34 -5.25 20.40
C ALA A 159 1.24 -5.87 21.27
N ARG A 160 -0.04 -5.56 21.02
CA ARG A 160 -1.18 -5.98 21.86
C ARG A 160 -2.01 -7.08 21.22
N LEU A 161 -2.02 -7.19 19.90
CA LEU A 161 -2.90 -8.11 19.17
C LEU A 161 -2.13 -8.85 18.06
N PRO A 162 -2.47 -10.12 17.81
CA PRO A 162 -2.06 -10.76 16.57
C PRO A 162 -2.43 -9.88 15.37
N THR A 163 -1.47 -9.51 14.54
CA THR A 163 -1.66 -8.50 13.50
C THR A 163 -1.43 -9.09 12.12
N LEU A 164 -2.38 -8.83 11.20
CA LEU A 164 -2.26 -9.09 9.78
C LEU A 164 -2.01 -7.78 9.04
N VAL A 165 -0.93 -7.71 8.26
CA VAL A 165 -0.68 -6.62 7.32
C VAL A 165 -1.24 -7.00 5.96
N VAL A 166 -1.98 -6.11 5.28
CA VAL A 166 -2.48 -6.34 3.92
C VAL A 166 -1.85 -5.36 2.93
N ALA A 167 -1.27 -5.91 1.85
CA ALA A 167 -0.52 -5.18 0.84
C ALA A 167 -0.71 -5.74 -0.58
N THR A 168 -0.53 -4.87 -1.57
CA THR A 168 -0.21 -5.26 -2.95
C THR A 168 1.30 -5.38 -3.14
N ALA A 169 1.75 -6.12 -4.15
CA ALA A 169 3.18 -6.34 -4.40
C ALA A 169 3.96 -5.06 -4.74
N ILE A 170 3.28 -4.02 -5.22
CA ILE A 170 3.90 -2.71 -5.51
C ILE A 170 4.34 -1.95 -4.24
N LYS A 171 3.99 -2.44 -3.05
CA LYS A 171 4.42 -1.85 -1.77
C LYS A 171 5.75 -2.42 -1.27
N LEU A 172 6.27 -3.47 -1.90
CA LEU A 172 7.60 -4.01 -1.61
C LEU A 172 8.67 -3.13 -2.24
N VAL A 173 9.64 -2.68 -1.45
CA VAL A 173 10.75 -1.84 -1.92
C VAL A 173 12.07 -2.28 -1.27
N PRO A 174 13.22 -2.08 -1.96
CA PRO A 174 14.54 -2.37 -1.38
C PRO A 174 14.88 -1.45 -0.20
N ALA A 175 15.92 -1.80 0.54
CA ALA A 175 16.28 -1.14 1.80
C ALA A 175 16.53 0.36 1.67
N GLU A 176 17.22 0.78 0.62
CA GLU A 176 17.57 2.17 0.36
C GLU A 176 16.33 3.03 0.04
N VAL A 177 15.36 2.44 -0.68
CA VAL A 177 14.08 3.12 -0.95
C VAL A 177 13.27 3.21 0.34
N PHE A 178 13.16 2.10 1.09
CA PHE A 178 12.43 2.08 2.35
C PHE A 178 12.97 3.11 3.36
N ALA A 179 14.31 3.24 3.45
CA ALA A 179 14.95 4.21 4.32
C ALA A 179 14.65 5.69 3.95
N ALA A 180 14.31 5.94 2.69
CA ALA A 180 13.92 7.26 2.20
C ALA A 180 12.42 7.55 2.39
N LEU A 181 11.59 6.52 2.66
CA LEU A 181 10.16 6.73 2.92
C LEU A 181 9.98 7.40 4.29
N ALA A 182 9.37 8.57 4.29
CA ALA A 182 9.10 9.31 5.51
C ALA A 182 7.86 10.20 5.35
N GLY A 183 7.17 10.47 6.45
CA GLY A 183 6.05 11.39 6.45
C GLY A 183 5.52 11.63 7.86
N PRO A 184 4.96 12.81 8.15
CA PRO A 184 4.34 13.06 9.43
C PRO A 184 3.14 12.12 9.63
N GLY A 185 3.04 11.55 10.83
CA GLY A 185 1.97 10.62 11.18
C GLY A 185 2.20 9.17 10.72
N PHE A 186 3.38 8.85 10.18
CA PHE A 186 3.80 7.49 9.86
C PHE A 186 4.87 6.99 10.81
N GLU A 187 4.93 5.67 11.00
CA GLU A 187 5.96 4.97 11.76
C GLU A 187 6.44 3.72 11.03
N ALA A 188 7.70 3.37 11.21
CA ALA A 188 8.26 2.11 10.76
C ALA A 188 8.05 1.04 11.85
N VAL A 189 7.27 0.02 11.54
CA VAL A 189 6.98 -1.09 12.45
C VAL A 189 7.81 -2.30 12.03
N PRO A 190 8.57 -2.93 12.95
CA PRO A 190 9.32 -4.15 12.64
C PRO A 190 8.43 -5.26 12.10
N LEU A 191 8.89 -5.99 11.08
CA LEU A 191 8.12 -7.09 10.50
C LEU A 191 7.91 -8.23 11.49
N ASP A 192 8.83 -8.47 12.42
CA ASP A 192 8.71 -9.50 13.45
C ASP A 192 7.65 -9.18 14.54
N ALA A 193 7.17 -7.94 14.59
CA ALA A 193 6.07 -7.55 15.47
C ALA A 193 4.69 -8.03 14.98
N VAL A 194 4.57 -8.53 13.74
CA VAL A 194 3.28 -8.94 13.17
C VAL A 194 3.20 -10.44 12.93
N THR A 195 1.99 -10.97 12.88
CA THR A 195 1.73 -12.42 12.76
C THR A 195 1.89 -12.90 11.32
N ALA A 196 1.41 -12.14 10.35
CA ALA A 196 1.45 -12.48 8.93
C ALA A 196 1.33 -11.24 8.06
N VAL A 197 1.76 -11.38 6.80
CA VAL A 197 1.66 -10.35 5.76
C VAL A 197 0.95 -10.95 4.55
N VAL A 198 -0.07 -10.27 4.05
CA VAL A 198 -0.68 -10.57 2.75
C VAL A 198 0.02 -9.73 1.69
N ILE A 199 0.48 -10.36 0.62
CA ILE A 199 1.08 -9.72 -0.55
C ILE A 199 0.38 -10.30 -1.79
N GLY A 200 -0.50 -9.53 -2.41
CA GLY A 200 -1.36 -10.04 -3.48
C GLY A 200 -2.22 -11.21 -2.97
N ASP A 201 -2.20 -12.34 -3.65
CA ASP A 201 -2.97 -13.54 -3.30
C ASP A 201 -2.35 -14.40 -2.17
N GLN A 202 -1.17 -14.05 -1.67
CA GLN A 202 -0.41 -14.90 -0.76
C GLN A 202 -0.36 -14.36 0.67
N VAL A 203 -0.63 -15.24 1.62
CA VAL A 203 -0.34 -14.99 3.04
C VAL A 203 1.04 -15.57 3.34
N VAL A 204 1.97 -14.72 3.73
CA VAL A 204 3.37 -15.08 3.96
C VAL A 204 3.80 -14.77 5.39
N SER A 205 4.90 -15.39 5.84
CA SER A 205 5.53 -15.00 7.10
C SER A 205 6.17 -13.62 6.99
N PRO A 206 6.36 -12.90 8.11
CA PRO A 206 7.10 -11.64 8.15
C PRO A 206 8.52 -11.75 7.55
N THR A 207 9.23 -12.84 7.84
CA THR A 207 10.56 -13.12 7.27
C THR A 207 10.52 -13.24 5.75
N GLU A 208 9.54 -13.94 5.21
CA GLU A 208 9.35 -14.08 3.75
C GLU A 208 8.99 -12.75 3.10
N ALA A 209 8.16 -11.93 3.74
CA ALA A 209 7.86 -10.57 3.25
C ALA A 209 9.13 -9.72 3.16
N GLY A 210 9.97 -9.74 4.19
CA GLY A 210 11.26 -9.05 4.20
C GLY A 210 12.24 -9.58 3.15
N ARG A 211 12.27 -10.89 2.92
CA ARG A 211 13.06 -11.49 1.84
C ARG A 211 12.62 -10.97 0.47
N ARG A 212 11.31 -10.96 0.20
CA ARG A 212 10.76 -10.45 -1.07
C ARG A 212 11.04 -8.96 -1.29
N ALA A 213 11.11 -8.17 -0.23
CA ALA A 213 11.49 -6.77 -0.33
C ALA A 213 12.98 -6.59 -0.67
N ARG A 214 13.88 -7.49 -0.20
CA ARG A 214 15.31 -7.48 -0.58
C ARG A 214 15.54 -7.83 -2.05
N ASP A 215 14.68 -8.66 -2.63
CA ASP A 215 14.80 -9.14 -4.00
C ASP A 215 14.24 -8.14 -5.04
N ARG A 216 13.85 -6.91 -4.60
CA ARG A 216 13.38 -5.81 -5.46
C ARG A 216 14.51 -4.86 -5.79
#